data_e8a63aa791e3ca68d3096f154367b053
#
_entry.id   e8a63aa791e3ca68d3096f154367b053
#
_cell.length_a   1.000
_cell.length_b   1.000
_cell.length_c   1.000
_cell.angle_alpha   90.00
_cell.angle_beta   90.00
_cell.angle_gamma   90.00
#
_symmetry.space_group_name_H-M   'P 1'
#
loop_
_entity.id
_entity.type
_entity.pdbx_description
1 polymer ?
#
loop_
_entity_poly.entity_id
_entity_poly.type
_entity_poly.pdbx_seq_one_letter_code
_entity_poly.pdbx_strand_id
1 'polypeptide(L)'
;MESESDGWRGFLRLCLEAKSEKELDELFWLILTPEEREDIKTRFLIVQELVRGKKTQREMAKDLGVSIAKITRGSNFIKQISSNLRRLFS
;
A
#
# COMPACT_ATOMS: atom_id res chain seq x y z
N MET A 1 -8.14 21.97 18.96
CA MET A 1 -8.31 21.49 17.57
C MET A 1 -7.17 20.54 17.25
N GLU A 2 -7.50 19.35 16.74
CA GLU A 2 -6.46 18.39 16.36
C GLU A 2 -5.76 18.80 15.08
N SER A 3 -4.45 18.59 15.05
CA SER A 3 -3.67 18.82 13.84
C SER A 3 -3.88 17.66 12.86
N GLU A 4 -3.49 17.88 11.60
CA GLU A 4 -3.52 16.84 10.57
C GLU A 4 -2.71 15.61 10.99
N SER A 5 -1.55 15.80 11.64
CA SER A 5 -0.72 14.70 12.10
C SER A 5 -1.38 13.91 13.22
N ASP A 6 -2.19 14.56 14.06
CA ASP A 6 -2.93 13.88 15.12
C ASP A 6 -4.02 12.99 14.53
N GLY A 7 -4.68 13.44 13.48
CA GLY A 7 -5.65 12.63 12.76
C GLY A 7 -5.01 11.39 12.14
N TRP A 8 -3.86 11.55 11.52
CA TRP A 8 -3.14 10.44 10.92
C TRP A 8 -2.69 9.43 11.98
N ARG A 9 -2.14 9.90 13.10
CA ARG A 9 -1.71 9.02 14.19
C ARG A 9 -2.89 8.28 14.81
N GLY A 10 -4.03 8.96 14.95
CA GLY A 10 -5.26 8.34 15.42
C GLY A 10 -5.69 7.19 14.53
N PHE A 11 -5.63 7.38 13.23
CA PHE A 11 -5.94 6.34 12.26
C PHE A 11 -4.98 5.15 12.39
N LEU A 12 -3.67 5.41 12.49
CA LEU A 12 -2.69 4.34 12.63
C LEU A 12 -2.92 3.53 13.91
N ARG A 13 -3.22 4.20 15.01
CA ARG A 13 -3.50 3.52 16.28
C ARG A 13 -4.74 2.65 16.17
N LEU A 14 -5.76 3.15 15.49
CA LEU A 14 -6.98 2.39 15.30
C LEU A 14 -6.72 1.13 14.47
N CYS A 15 -5.90 1.24 13.44
CA CYS A 15 -5.51 0.08 12.66
C CYS A 15 -4.80 -0.97 13.51
N LEU A 16 -3.93 -0.53 14.43
CA LEU A 16 -3.20 -1.44 15.31
C LEU A 16 -4.10 -2.11 16.35
N GLU A 17 -5.27 -1.55 16.65
CA GLU A 17 -6.22 -2.15 17.57
C GLU A 17 -7.05 -3.26 16.92
N ALA A 18 -7.09 -3.32 15.60
CA ALA A 18 -7.80 -4.38 14.91
C ALA A 18 -7.16 -5.74 15.24
N LYS A 19 -7.98 -6.68 15.66
CA LYS A 19 -7.50 -7.98 16.13
C LYS A 19 -7.61 -9.08 15.09
N SER A 20 -8.18 -8.77 13.93
CA SER A 20 -8.35 -9.75 12.87
C SER A 20 -8.39 -9.02 11.53
N GLU A 21 -8.15 -9.78 10.47
CA GLU A 21 -8.30 -9.27 9.11
C GLU A 21 -9.71 -8.73 8.88
N LYS A 22 -10.71 -9.41 9.43
CA LYS A 22 -12.10 -8.98 9.30
C LYS A 22 -12.34 -7.61 9.91
N GLU A 23 -11.84 -7.38 11.12
CA GLU A 23 -11.99 -6.08 11.78
C GLU A 23 -11.30 -4.97 11.01
N LEU A 24 -10.10 -5.23 10.50
CA LEU A 24 -9.36 -4.25 9.73
C LEU A 24 -10.07 -3.94 8.41
N ASP A 25 -10.60 -4.95 7.75
CA ASP A 25 -11.35 -4.77 6.51
C ASP A 25 -12.61 -3.93 6.75
N GLU A 26 -13.34 -4.22 7.82
CA GLU A 26 -14.53 -3.44 8.18
C GLU A 26 -14.18 -1.98 8.43
N LEU A 27 -13.07 -1.72 9.11
CA LEU A 27 -12.59 -0.35 9.34
C LEU A 27 -12.32 0.37 8.02
N PHE A 28 -11.69 -0.31 7.07
CA PHE A 28 -11.40 0.29 5.78
C PHE A 28 -12.65 0.48 4.93
N TRP A 29 -13.65 -0.38 5.08
CA TRP A 29 -14.95 -0.16 4.43
C TRP A 29 -15.60 1.14 4.90
N LEU A 30 -15.45 1.46 6.17
CA LEU A 30 -16.00 2.69 6.73
C LEU A 30 -15.24 3.93 6.28
N ILE A 31 -13.91 3.85 6.21
CA ILE A 31 -13.05 5.02 6.03
C ILE A 31 -12.74 5.32 4.57
N LEU A 32 -12.59 4.28 3.75
CA LEU A 32 -12.16 4.44 2.35
C LEU A 32 -13.31 4.33 1.38
N THR A 33 -13.23 5.11 0.29
CA THR A 33 -14.14 4.93 -0.84
C THR A 33 -13.75 3.67 -1.62
N PRO A 34 -14.66 3.12 -2.46
CA PRO A 34 -14.30 1.99 -3.32
C PRO A 34 -13.09 2.25 -4.21
N GLU A 35 -12.96 3.47 -4.75
CA GLU A 35 -11.82 3.85 -5.58
C GLU A 35 -10.52 3.86 -4.79
N GLU A 36 -10.56 4.36 -3.56
CA GLU A 36 -9.40 4.37 -2.68
C GLU A 36 -8.95 2.96 -2.32
N ARG A 37 -9.90 2.06 -2.11
CA ARG A 37 -9.59 0.66 -1.83
C ARG A 37 -8.94 -0.02 -3.02
N GLU A 38 -9.42 0.25 -4.24
CA GLU A 38 -8.79 -0.26 -5.45
C GLU A 38 -7.38 0.29 -5.62
N ASP A 39 -7.18 1.57 -5.30
CA ASP A 39 -5.86 2.18 -5.36
C ASP A 39 -4.88 1.52 -4.39
N ILE A 40 -5.32 1.25 -3.17
CA ILE A 40 -4.47 0.57 -2.18
C ILE A 40 -4.11 -0.83 -2.65
N LYS A 41 -5.09 -1.58 -3.15
CA LYS A 41 -4.86 -2.92 -3.69
C LYS A 41 -3.79 -2.89 -4.79
N THR A 42 -3.95 -1.98 -5.74
CA THR A 42 -3.03 -1.86 -6.87
C THR A 42 -1.62 -1.48 -6.39
N ARG A 43 -1.53 -0.51 -5.49
CA ARG A 43 -0.24 -0.08 -4.94
C ARG A 43 0.44 -1.20 -4.17
N PHE A 44 -0.33 -1.95 -3.39
CA PHE A 44 0.21 -3.10 -2.68
C PHE A 44 0.81 -4.13 -3.64
N LEU A 45 0.09 -4.46 -4.71
CA LEU A 45 0.56 -5.44 -5.69
C LEU A 45 1.83 -4.95 -6.40
N ILE A 46 1.88 -3.65 -6.72
CA ILE A 46 3.07 -3.06 -7.36
C ILE A 46 4.28 -3.20 -6.44
N VAL A 47 4.13 -2.79 -5.18
CA VAL A 47 5.23 -2.86 -4.22
C VAL A 47 5.68 -4.30 -4.01
N GLN A 48 4.74 -5.22 -3.89
CA GLN A 48 5.05 -6.63 -3.70
C GLN A 48 5.88 -7.18 -4.85
N GLU A 49 5.49 -6.90 -6.09
CA GLU A 49 6.23 -7.36 -7.25
C GLU A 49 7.61 -6.68 -7.37
N LEU A 50 7.70 -5.40 -7.02
CA LEU A 50 8.97 -4.69 -7.03
C LEU A 50 9.95 -5.27 -5.99
N VAL A 51 9.45 -5.63 -4.81
CA VAL A 51 10.29 -6.24 -3.77
C VAL A 51 10.77 -7.62 -4.21
N ARG A 52 9.90 -8.41 -4.83
CA ARG A 52 10.27 -9.72 -5.33
C ARG A 52 11.31 -9.66 -6.46
N GLY A 53 11.26 -8.61 -7.27
CA GLY A 53 12.26 -8.35 -8.29
C GLY A 53 12.32 -9.37 -9.44
N LYS A 54 11.25 -10.10 -9.67
CA LYS A 54 11.22 -11.16 -10.69
C LYS A 54 10.69 -10.72 -12.04
N LYS A 55 10.07 -9.53 -12.11
CA LYS A 55 9.46 -9.02 -13.33
C LYS A 55 10.03 -7.67 -13.69
N THR A 56 10.08 -7.38 -14.99
CA THR A 56 10.41 -6.03 -15.45
C THR A 56 9.23 -5.09 -15.16
N GLN A 57 9.49 -3.80 -15.15
CA GLN A 57 8.42 -2.82 -14.96
C GLN A 57 7.36 -2.92 -16.07
N ARG A 58 7.80 -3.21 -17.28
CA ARG A 58 6.88 -3.38 -18.41
C ARG A 58 5.97 -4.60 -18.22
N GLU A 59 6.53 -5.70 -17.75
CA GLU A 59 5.74 -6.91 -17.46
C GLU A 59 4.72 -6.65 -16.36
N MET A 60 5.14 -5.94 -15.30
CA MET A 60 4.25 -5.58 -14.20
C MET A 60 3.10 -4.69 -14.69
N ALA A 61 3.40 -3.70 -15.54
CA ALA A 61 2.39 -2.81 -16.09
C ALA A 61 1.32 -3.61 -16.84
N LYS A 62 1.76 -4.56 -17.65
CA LYS A 62 0.86 -5.41 -18.41
C LYS A 62 0.03 -6.31 -17.49
N ASP A 63 0.68 -7.01 -16.55
CA ASP A 63 0.02 -7.98 -15.69
C ASP A 63 -0.99 -7.33 -14.74
N LEU A 64 -0.67 -6.14 -14.24
CA LEU A 64 -1.52 -5.43 -13.28
C LEU A 64 -2.49 -4.46 -13.96
N GLY A 65 -2.35 -4.25 -15.27
CA GLY A 65 -3.23 -3.34 -16.00
C GLY A 65 -3.07 -1.88 -15.57
N VAL A 66 -1.83 -1.47 -15.25
CA VAL A 66 -1.55 -0.10 -14.79
C VAL A 66 -0.51 0.56 -15.71
N SER A 67 -0.39 1.88 -15.60
CA SER A 67 0.60 2.62 -16.36
C SER A 67 2.01 2.37 -15.83
N ILE A 68 3.00 2.46 -16.70
CA ILE A 68 4.41 2.35 -16.31
C ILE A 68 4.77 3.45 -15.33
N ALA A 69 4.16 4.64 -15.45
CA ALA A 69 4.40 5.75 -14.55
C ALA A 69 4.09 5.40 -13.09
N LYS A 70 3.01 4.66 -12.84
CA LYS A 70 2.66 4.22 -11.48
C LYS A 70 3.72 3.28 -10.92
N ILE A 71 4.25 2.40 -11.73
CA ILE A 71 5.28 1.45 -11.33
C ILE A 71 6.60 2.16 -11.07
N THR A 72 6.97 3.10 -11.93
CA THR A 72 8.19 3.89 -11.75
C THR A 72 8.14 4.68 -10.44
N ARG A 73 6.99 5.26 -10.11
CA ARG A 73 6.80 5.97 -8.85
C ARG A 73 7.01 5.03 -7.65
N GLY A 74 6.42 3.85 -7.69
CA GLY A 74 6.62 2.85 -6.65
C GLY A 74 8.08 2.42 -6.53
N SER A 75 8.75 2.23 -7.66
CA SER A 75 10.17 1.88 -7.69
C SER A 75 11.03 2.94 -7.02
N ASN A 76 10.72 4.21 -7.24
CA ASN A 76 11.47 5.31 -6.61
C ASN A 76 11.26 5.33 -5.10
N PHE A 77 10.05 5.07 -4.63
CA PHE A 77 9.77 5.02 -3.19
C PHE A 77 10.46 3.83 -2.52
N ILE A 78 10.47 2.69 -3.18
CA ILE A 78 11.00 1.46 -2.58
C ILE A 78 12.51 1.55 -2.30
N LYS A 79 13.22 2.41 -3.01
CA LYS A 79 14.65 2.63 -2.78
C LYS A 79 14.93 3.29 -1.44
N GLN A 80 13.92 3.88 -0.82
CA GLN A 80 14.03 4.64 0.42
C GLN A 80 13.51 3.89 1.64
N ILE A 81 12.93 2.71 1.45
CA ILE A 81 12.34 1.97 2.58
C ILE A 81 13.40 1.20 3.36
N SER A 82 13.11 0.99 4.64
CA SER A 82 13.98 0.22 5.51
C SER A 82 13.97 -1.27 5.14
N SER A 83 15.00 -1.98 5.58
CA SER A 83 15.04 -3.43 5.38
C SER A 83 13.91 -4.15 6.13
N ASN A 84 13.51 -3.61 7.28
CA ASN A 84 12.37 -4.16 8.03
C ASN A 84 11.09 -4.04 7.25
N LEU A 85 10.82 -2.88 6.65
CA LEU A 85 9.62 -2.68 5.85
C LEU A 85 9.64 -3.57 4.60
N ARG A 86 10.81 -3.66 3.95
CA ARG A 86 10.96 -4.52 2.77
C ARG A 86 10.64 -5.98 3.10
N ARG A 87 11.04 -6.43 4.28
CA ARG A 87 10.81 -7.81 4.73
C ARG A 87 9.33 -8.16 4.83
N LEU A 88 8.47 -7.19 5.13
CA LEU A 88 7.03 -7.44 5.22
C LEU A 88 6.44 -7.89 3.88
N PHE A 89 7.10 -7.58 2.77
CA PHE A 89 6.63 -7.93 1.43
C PHE A 89 7.29 -9.17 0.85
N SER A 90 8.27 -9.73 1.52
CA SER A 90 8.98 -10.89 0.99
C SER A 90 8.38 -12.22 1.42
#